data_5e3a484e1a59e3fa120b9e99e8e8af82
#
_entry.id   5e3a484e1a59e3fa120b9e99e8e8af82
#
_cell.length_a   1.000
_cell.length_b   1.000
_cell.length_c   1.000
_cell.angle_alpha   90.00
_cell.angle_beta   90.00
_cell.angle_gamma   90.00
#
_symmetry.space_group_name_H-M   'P 1'
#
loop_
_entity.id
_entity.type
_entity.pdbx_description
1 polymer ?
#
loop_
_entity_poly.entity_id
_entity_poly.type
_entity_poly.pdbx_seq_one_letter_code
_entity_poly.pdbx_strand_id
1 'polypeptide(L)' 'MNIKQTILNSNGAEFQVVYTKKDGTERTLNGYIEDGYTEHISGKDEYVVVFDTDEQNYRVVNTKTVKSFQLI' A
#
# COMPACT_ATOMS: atom_id res chain seq x y z
N MET A 1 -2.37 11.89 -11.16
CA MET A 1 -2.28 10.43 -11.06
C MET A 1 -2.84 9.98 -9.72
N ASN A 2 -3.68 8.97 -9.71
CA ASN A 2 -4.24 8.44 -8.49
C ASN A 2 -3.36 7.27 -8.02
N ILE A 3 -2.56 7.51 -6.98
CA ILE A 3 -1.62 6.49 -6.50
C ILE A 3 -2.34 5.25 -5.96
N LYS A 4 -3.50 5.44 -5.34
CA LYS A 4 -4.29 4.31 -4.86
C LYS A 4 -4.69 3.40 -6.00
N GLN A 5 -5.17 3.98 -7.11
CA GLN A 5 -5.57 3.20 -8.28
C GLN A 5 -4.36 2.48 -8.90
N THR A 6 -3.22 3.14 -8.93
CA THR A 6 -1.98 2.54 -9.43
C THR A 6 -1.61 1.30 -8.61
N ILE A 7 -1.69 1.41 -7.29
CA ILE A 7 -1.40 0.29 -6.40
C ILE A 7 -2.41 -0.85 -6.60
N LEU A 8 -3.70 -0.51 -6.68
CA LEU A 8 -4.74 -1.52 -6.86
C LEU A 8 -4.61 -2.23 -8.22
N ASN A 9 -4.14 -1.52 -9.23
CA ASN A 9 -4.00 -2.08 -10.58
C ASN A 9 -2.77 -2.99 -10.71
N SER A 10 -1.99 -3.17 -9.66
CA SER A 10 -0.83 -4.07 -9.69
C SER A 10 -1.23 -5.54 -9.85
N ASN A 11 -2.49 -5.87 -9.60
CA ASN A 11 -3.07 -7.20 -9.85
C ASN A 11 -2.30 -8.33 -9.15
N GLY A 12 -1.89 -8.09 -7.91
CA GLY A 12 -1.17 -9.09 -7.14
C GLY A 12 0.33 -9.14 -7.40
N ALA A 13 0.83 -8.34 -8.35
CA ALA A 13 2.27 -8.24 -8.56
C ALA A 13 2.94 -7.57 -7.36
N GLU A 14 4.12 -8.03 -7.03
CA GLU A 14 4.87 -7.44 -5.93
C GLU A 14 5.40 -6.07 -6.29
N PHE A 15 5.32 -5.14 -5.33
CA PHE A 15 5.78 -3.77 -5.52
C PHE A 15 6.49 -3.27 -4.27
N GLN A 16 7.16 -2.13 -4.43
CA GLN A 16 7.77 -1.42 -3.32
C GLN A 16 7.15 -0.03 -3.24
N VAL A 17 6.70 0.36 -2.05
CA VAL A 17 6.23 1.73 -1.81
C VAL A 17 7.05 2.35 -0.70
N VAL A 18 7.28 3.65 -0.82
CA VAL A 18 7.86 4.45 0.24
C VAL A 18 6.80 5.45 0.67
N TYR A 19 6.50 5.48 1.95
CA TYR A 19 5.47 6.37 2.47
C TYR A 19 5.87 6.91 3.83
N THR A 20 5.21 8.00 4.23
CA THR A 20 5.47 8.65 5.52
C THR A 20 4.49 8.13 6.55
N LYS A 21 5.01 7.65 7.67
CA LYS A 21 4.21 7.18 8.80
C LYS A 21 3.64 8.37 9.59
N LYS A 22 2.72 8.06 10.50
CA LYS A 22 2.09 9.10 11.35
C LYS A 22 3.10 9.89 12.16
N ASP A 23 4.21 9.26 12.55
CA ASP A 23 5.24 9.92 13.36
C ASP A 23 6.22 10.74 12.51
N GLY A 24 5.98 10.83 11.20
CA GLY A 24 6.82 11.62 10.30
C GLY A 24 8.00 10.88 9.69
N THR A 25 8.24 9.65 10.10
CA THR A 25 9.34 8.87 9.52
C THR A 25 8.90 8.18 8.23
N GLU A 26 9.85 7.93 7.35
CA GLU A 26 9.58 7.19 6.11
C GLU A 26 9.70 5.70 6.34
N ARG A 27 8.86 4.97 5.65
CA ARG A 27 8.91 3.51 5.64
C ARG A 27 8.92 3.01 4.22
N THR A 28 9.80 2.04 3.96
CA THR A 28 9.81 1.29 2.71
C THR A 28 9.12 -0.05 2.95
N LEU A 29 8.13 -0.35 2.11
CA LEU A 29 7.34 -1.56 2.27
C LEU A 29 7.34 -2.32 0.95
N ASN A 30 7.66 -3.60 1.00
CA ASN A 30 7.59 -4.51 -0.14
C ASN A 30 6.40 -5.43 0.07
N GLY A 31 5.54 -5.55 -0.94
CA GLY A 31 4.38 -6.38 -0.79
C GLY A 31 3.50 -6.41 -2.02
N TYR A 32 2.28 -6.87 -1.84
CA TYR A 32 1.30 -6.97 -2.92
C TYR A 32 -0.11 -6.78 -2.36
N ILE A 33 -1.04 -6.52 -3.28
CA ILE A 33 -2.46 -6.39 -2.93
C ILE A 33 -3.09 -7.78 -3.05
N GLU A 34 -3.73 -8.22 -1.98
CA GLU A 34 -4.47 -9.47 -1.99
C GLU A 34 -5.95 -9.18 -2.25
N ASP A 35 -6.55 -9.95 -3.14
CA ASP A 35 -7.94 -9.75 -3.54
C ASP A 35 -8.86 -9.76 -2.34
N GLY A 36 -9.78 -8.80 -2.31
CA GLY A 36 -10.81 -8.70 -1.29
C GLY A 36 -10.41 -7.96 -0.03
N TYR A 37 -9.13 -7.79 0.23
CA TYR A 37 -8.71 -7.16 1.48
C TYR A 37 -8.91 -5.66 1.50
N THR A 38 -8.79 -5.00 0.34
CA THR A 38 -8.97 -3.54 0.28
C THR A 38 -10.40 -3.14 0.60
N GLU A 39 -11.35 -4.03 0.41
CA GLU A 39 -12.77 -3.76 0.66
C GLU A 39 -13.11 -3.70 2.14
N HIS A 40 -12.22 -4.18 2.99
CA HIS A 40 -12.46 -4.22 4.43
C HIS A 40 -12.18 -2.88 5.11
N ILE A 41 -11.66 -1.90 4.38
CA ILE A 41 -11.42 -0.56 4.93
C ILE A 41 -12.60 0.32 4.56
N SER A 42 -13.62 0.34 5.41
CA SER A 42 -14.81 1.13 5.14
C SER A 42 -14.55 2.61 5.36
N GLY A 43 -15.06 3.43 4.45
CA GLY A 43 -15.12 4.88 4.61
C GLY A 43 -13.80 5.62 4.44
N LYS A 44 -12.75 4.97 3.94
CA LYS A 44 -11.45 5.60 3.79
C LYS A 44 -10.90 5.38 2.39
N ASP A 45 -11.23 6.29 1.49
CA ASP A 45 -10.83 6.15 0.08
C ASP A 45 -9.32 6.19 -0.13
N GLU A 46 -8.59 6.85 0.77
CA GLU A 46 -7.16 7.01 0.66
C GLU A 46 -6.35 5.83 1.22
N TYR A 47 -6.98 4.86 1.86
CA TYR A 47 -6.25 3.73 2.46
C TYR A 47 -6.31 2.50 1.57
N VAL A 48 -5.22 1.73 1.58
CA VAL A 48 -5.17 0.40 0.96
C VAL A 48 -4.56 -0.58 1.95
N VAL A 49 -4.95 -1.85 1.83
CA VAL A 49 -4.34 -2.92 2.62
C VAL A 49 -3.32 -3.62 1.73
N VAL A 50 -2.09 -3.68 2.20
CA VAL A 50 -0.98 -4.33 1.51
C VAL A 50 -0.48 -5.49 2.36
N PHE A 51 -0.24 -6.65 1.73
CA PHE A 51 0.43 -7.73 2.43
C PHE A 51 1.94 -7.47 2.38
N ASP A 52 2.52 -7.22 3.56
CA ASP A 52 3.95 -6.92 3.71
C ASP A 52 4.72 -8.24 3.68
N THR A 53 5.48 -8.47 2.61
CA THR A 53 6.20 -9.74 2.44
C THR A 53 7.38 -9.88 3.39
N ASP A 54 7.96 -8.77 3.84
CA ASP A 54 9.08 -8.81 4.78
C ASP A 54 8.63 -9.22 6.17
N GLU A 55 7.49 -8.66 6.61
CA GLU A 55 6.96 -8.92 7.95
C GLU A 55 5.93 -10.05 7.96
N GLN A 56 5.52 -10.53 6.80
CA GLN A 56 4.49 -11.56 6.67
C GLN A 56 3.20 -11.18 7.37
N ASN A 57 2.76 -9.94 7.14
CA ASN A 57 1.59 -9.40 7.82
C ASN A 57 0.92 -8.33 6.95
N TYR A 58 -0.34 -8.05 7.23
CA TYR A 58 -1.08 -7.03 6.51
C TYR A 58 -0.80 -5.66 7.10
N ARG A 59 -0.69 -4.66 6.23
CA ARG A 59 -0.46 -3.27 6.62
C ARG A 59 -1.45 -2.37 5.91
N VAL A 60 -1.96 -1.38 6.64
CA VAL A 60 -2.81 -0.34 6.06
C VAL A 60 -1.92 0.83 5.68
N VAL A 61 -1.97 1.22 4.41
CA VAL A 61 -1.14 2.31 3.88
C VAL A 61 -2.05 3.46 3.48
N ASN A 62 -1.72 4.65 3.97
CA ASN A 62 -2.39 5.88 3.56
C ASN A 62 -1.76 6.34 2.25
N THR A 63 -2.51 6.24 1.15
CA THR A 63 -1.97 6.56 -0.18
C THR A 63 -1.62 8.03 -0.34
N LYS A 64 -2.18 8.91 0.48
CA LYS A 64 -1.82 10.34 0.44
C LYS A 64 -0.40 10.58 0.90
N THR A 65 0.19 9.67 1.68
CA THR A 65 1.54 9.83 2.19
C THR A 65 2.57 9.05 1.39
N VAL A 66 2.14 8.38 0.32
CA VAL A 66 3.05 7.61 -0.54
C VAL A 66 3.92 8.58 -1.33
N LYS A 67 5.23 8.39 -1.26
CA LYS A 67 6.21 9.20 -1.99
C LYS A 67 6.66 8.55 -3.28
N SER A 68 6.72 7.21 -3.29
CA SER A 68 7.12 6.50 -4.51
C SER A 68 6.46 5.13 -4.55
N PHE A 69 6.31 4.62 -5.77
CA PHE A 69 5.75 3.29 -6.03
C PHE A 69 6.53 2.71 -7.20
N GLN A 70 6.90 1.43 -7.07
CA GLN A 70 7.70 0.77 -8.09
C GLN A 70 7.40 -0.72 -8.09
N LEU A 71 7.13 -1.28 -9.26
CA LEU A 71 6.99 -2.74 -9.39
C LEU A 71 8.35 -3.39 -9.24
N ILE A 72 8.38 -4.50 -8.55
CA ILE A 72 9.62 -5.26 -8.34
C ILE A 72 9.81 -6.26 -9.47
#